data_60f71500f8052ee2e0307b49f8462ff0
#
_entry.id   60f71500f8052ee2e0307b49f8462ff0
#
_cell.length_a   1.000
_cell.length_b   1.000
_cell.length_c   1.000
_cell.angle_alpha   90.00
_cell.angle_beta   90.00
_cell.angle_gamma   90.00
#
_symmetry.space_group_name_H-M   'P 1'
#
loop_
_entity.id
_entity.type
_entity.pdbx_description
1 polymer ?
#
loop_
_entity_poly.entity_id
_entity_poly.type
_entity_poly.pdbx_seq_one_letter_code
_entity_poly.pdbx_strand_id
1 'polypeptide(L)'
;MNILYINERIWPDYLADSVFHGLKQLDDVDVYEYSDNTAWYMYNTEESKTRWLEEHGNDKGAGFTLFHTLDKERLLSTDTLYKIENRFYDKIIYGNAWSSLEYWDEVGTMYDENEIIFLDGTDSDFEFQYRDNNGNEIEVVKCTSTTLRKTTLGYASDFGKYFKREIPQVHYGSISP
;
A
#
# COMPACT_ATOMS: atom_id res chain seq x y z
N MET A 1 4.19 -6.36 16.65
CA MET A 1 4.51 -6.57 15.22
C MET A 1 4.64 -5.22 14.55
N ASN A 2 5.76 -4.98 13.87
CA ASN A 2 6.02 -3.72 13.18
C ASN A 2 5.67 -3.85 11.69
N ILE A 3 4.76 -3.02 11.20
CA ILE A 3 4.35 -3.00 9.79
C ILE A 3 4.75 -1.66 9.18
N LEU A 4 5.41 -1.69 8.03
CA LEU A 4 5.56 -0.50 7.18
C LEU A 4 4.40 -0.46 6.19
N TYR A 5 3.63 0.62 6.22
CA TYR A 5 2.53 0.86 5.28
C TYR A 5 2.91 2.00 4.32
N ILE A 6 3.11 1.66 3.06
CA ILE A 6 3.52 2.58 2.00
C ILE A 6 2.29 2.97 1.20
N ASN A 7 1.92 4.26 1.24
CA ASN A 7 0.82 4.80 0.45
C ASN A 7 1.01 6.30 0.20
N GLU A 8 1.56 6.64 -0.95
CA GLU A 8 1.93 8.02 -1.28
C GLU A 8 0.78 8.89 -1.77
N ARG A 9 -0.42 8.37 -1.95
CA ARG A 9 -1.53 9.13 -2.52
C ARG A 9 -2.62 9.50 -1.52
N ILE A 10 -3.11 10.73 -1.63
CA ILE A 10 -4.28 11.28 -0.91
C ILE A 10 -5.57 10.98 -1.70
N TRP A 11 -5.62 9.94 -2.51
CA TRP A 11 -6.86 9.55 -3.19
C TRP A 11 -7.58 8.50 -2.37
N PRO A 12 -8.91 8.62 -2.24
CA PRO A 12 -9.69 7.58 -1.60
C PRO A 12 -9.49 6.24 -2.31
N ASP A 13 -9.01 5.26 -1.57
CA ASP A 13 -8.96 3.88 -2.01
C ASP A 13 -9.56 3.00 -0.92
N TYR A 14 -10.75 2.50 -1.18
CA TYR A 14 -11.52 1.76 -0.19
C TYR A 14 -10.76 0.54 0.36
N LEU A 15 -10.01 -0.18 -0.48
CA LEU A 15 -9.23 -1.34 -0.03
C LEU A 15 -8.08 -0.90 0.87
N ALA A 16 -7.27 0.05 0.39
CA ALA A 16 -6.13 0.57 1.15
C ALA A 16 -6.58 1.18 2.48
N ASP A 17 -7.62 2.03 2.44
CA ASP A 17 -8.15 2.72 3.62
C ASP A 17 -8.71 1.73 4.67
N SER A 18 -9.45 0.70 4.22
CA SER A 18 -10.02 -0.31 5.11
C SER A 18 -8.97 -1.16 5.77
N VAL A 19 -7.95 -1.58 5.02
CA VAL A 19 -6.84 -2.39 5.57
C VAL A 19 -6.03 -1.56 6.56
N PHE A 20 -5.68 -0.33 6.19
CA PHE A 20 -4.94 0.57 7.08
C PHE A 20 -5.68 0.81 8.39
N HIS A 21 -6.97 1.20 8.28
CA HIS A 21 -7.81 1.44 9.45
C HIS A 21 -7.94 0.19 10.34
N GLY A 22 -8.15 -0.98 9.73
CA GLY A 22 -8.24 -2.25 10.45
C GLY A 22 -6.97 -2.59 11.20
N LEU A 23 -5.80 -2.45 10.56
CA LEU A 23 -4.49 -2.70 11.18
C LEU A 23 -4.24 -1.78 12.38
N LYS A 24 -4.60 -0.50 12.28
CA LYS A 24 -4.46 0.47 13.37
C LYS A 24 -5.37 0.16 14.58
N GLN A 25 -6.37 -0.69 14.45
CA GLN A 25 -7.23 -1.12 15.57
C GLN A 25 -6.66 -2.32 16.35
N LEU A 26 -5.63 -2.99 15.83
CA LEU A 26 -5.01 -4.14 16.47
C LEU A 26 -4.05 -3.68 17.57
N ASP A 27 -4.20 -4.21 18.78
CA ASP A 27 -3.39 -3.80 19.93
C ASP A 27 -1.91 -4.23 19.85
N ASP A 28 -1.63 -5.35 19.16
CA ASP A 28 -0.29 -5.93 19.06
C ASP A 28 0.46 -5.53 17.76
N VAL A 29 -0.03 -4.50 17.07
CA VAL A 29 0.50 -4.05 15.77
C VAL A 29 0.82 -2.58 15.79
N ASP A 30 2.09 -2.26 15.52
CA ASP A 30 2.56 -0.91 15.26
C ASP A 30 2.63 -0.68 13.75
N VAL A 31 1.77 0.19 13.23
CA VAL A 31 1.74 0.54 11.81
C VAL A 31 2.48 1.85 11.59
N TYR A 32 3.65 1.74 10.99
CA TYR A 32 4.49 2.86 10.58
C TYR A 32 4.12 3.29 9.17
N GLU A 33 3.82 4.56 9.01
CA GLU A 33 3.38 5.10 7.74
C GLU A 33 4.53 5.72 6.96
N TYR A 34 4.65 5.35 5.70
CA TYR A 34 5.33 6.12 4.69
C TYR A 34 4.26 6.70 3.77
N SER A 35 3.79 7.89 4.12
CA SER A 35 2.68 8.56 3.46
C SER A 35 2.58 10.01 3.89
N ASP A 36 2.20 10.86 2.98
CA ASP A 36 1.79 12.25 3.27
C ASP A 36 0.28 12.35 3.56
N ASN A 37 -0.44 11.23 3.51
CA ASN A 37 -1.88 11.21 3.68
C ASN A 37 -2.29 11.39 5.15
N THR A 38 -2.79 12.56 5.48
CA THR A 38 -3.37 12.86 6.79
C THR A 38 -4.89 12.65 6.84
N ALA A 39 -5.49 12.35 5.70
CA ALA A 39 -6.95 12.26 5.56
C ALA A 39 -7.57 11.11 6.36
N TRP A 40 -6.83 10.08 6.72
CA TRP A 40 -7.35 8.96 7.53
C TRP A 40 -7.69 9.36 8.95
N TYR A 41 -6.98 10.37 9.49
CA TYR A 41 -7.08 10.76 10.89
C TYR A 41 -8.20 11.76 11.13
N MET A 42 -8.83 11.66 12.29
CA MET A 42 -9.81 12.64 12.75
C MET A 42 -9.17 14.03 12.82
N TYR A 43 -9.98 15.03 12.53
CA TYR A 43 -9.56 16.41 12.73
C TYR A 43 -9.36 16.68 14.23
N ASN A 44 -8.17 17.15 14.57
CA ASN A 44 -7.86 17.50 15.97
C ASN A 44 -8.54 18.79 16.41
N THR A 45 -8.86 19.68 15.48
CA THR A 45 -9.49 20.98 15.73
C THR A 45 -10.36 21.41 14.54
N GLU A 46 -11.31 22.31 14.78
CA GLU A 46 -12.08 22.95 13.70
C GLU A 46 -11.18 23.74 12.72
N GLU A 47 -10.06 24.27 13.19
CA GLU A 47 -9.09 24.95 12.33
C GLU A 47 -8.43 23.96 11.35
N SER A 48 -8.05 22.78 11.82
CA SER A 48 -7.47 21.72 10.95
C SER A 48 -8.47 21.25 9.89
N LYS A 49 -9.75 21.13 10.27
CA LYS A 49 -10.83 20.82 9.35
C LYS A 49 -11.03 21.91 8.29
N THR A 50 -11.08 23.16 8.73
CA THR A 50 -11.24 24.32 7.81
C THR A 50 -10.09 24.37 6.82
N ARG A 51 -8.85 24.24 7.28
CA ARG A 51 -7.66 24.20 6.42
C ARG A 51 -7.74 23.07 5.39
N TRP A 52 -8.13 21.87 5.82
CA TRP A 52 -8.30 20.73 4.90
C TRP A 52 -9.33 21.04 3.82
N LEU A 53 -10.48 21.60 4.19
CA LEU A 53 -11.54 21.96 3.24
C LEU A 53 -11.09 23.07 2.26
N GLU A 54 -10.29 24.03 2.73
CA GLU A 54 -9.72 25.07 1.88
C GLU A 54 -8.71 24.51 0.88
N GLU A 55 -7.85 23.58 1.30
CA GLU A 55 -6.81 22.98 0.45
C GLU A 55 -7.38 21.97 -0.56
N HIS A 56 -8.41 21.22 -0.19
CA HIS A 56 -8.93 20.09 -0.96
C HIS A 56 -10.35 20.30 -1.52
N GLY A 57 -10.99 21.40 -1.18
CA GLY A 57 -12.28 21.85 -1.73
C GLY A 57 -13.53 21.16 -1.16
N ASN A 58 -13.42 19.97 -0.60
CA ASN A 58 -14.48 19.27 0.10
C ASN A 58 -13.93 18.06 0.87
N ASP A 59 -14.75 17.43 1.72
CA ASP A 59 -14.45 16.13 2.32
C ASP A 59 -14.49 15.04 1.23
N LYS A 60 -13.40 14.92 0.47
CA LYS A 60 -13.28 13.87 -0.54
C LYS A 60 -13.45 12.52 0.13
N GLY A 61 -14.48 11.81 -0.25
CA GLY A 61 -14.74 10.47 0.25
C GLY A 61 -15.60 10.38 1.51
N ALA A 62 -16.11 11.48 2.06
CA ALA A 62 -17.05 11.45 3.19
C ALA A 62 -18.22 10.50 2.89
N GLY A 63 -18.39 9.49 3.76
CA GLY A 63 -19.40 8.44 3.58
C GLY A 63 -19.06 7.33 2.59
N PHE A 64 -17.97 7.47 1.83
CA PHE A 64 -17.49 6.46 0.87
C PHE A 64 -16.17 5.83 1.26
N THR A 65 -15.36 6.55 2.03
CA THR A 65 -14.07 6.09 2.54
C THR A 65 -14.02 6.22 4.06
N LEU A 66 -12.97 5.73 4.65
CA LEU A 66 -12.69 5.85 6.09
C LEU A 66 -11.90 7.12 6.43
N PHE A 67 -12.01 8.16 5.61
CA PHE A 67 -11.37 9.43 5.87
C PHE A 67 -11.94 10.09 7.12
N HIS A 68 -11.06 10.71 7.91
CA HIS A 68 -11.35 11.40 9.14
C HIS A 68 -12.09 10.57 10.21
N THR A 69 -11.89 9.25 10.18
CA THR A 69 -12.52 8.34 11.14
C THR A 69 -11.55 7.72 12.13
N LEU A 70 -10.24 7.80 11.89
CA LEU A 70 -9.24 7.14 12.71
C LEU A 70 -8.81 8.01 13.89
N ASP A 71 -9.21 7.56 15.11
CA ASP A 71 -8.79 8.14 16.37
C ASP A 71 -7.63 7.35 16.97
N LYS A 72 -6.46 7.48 16.35
CA LYS A 72 -5.23 6.79 16.76
C LYS A 72 -4.03 7.70 16.49
N GLU A 73 -2.97 7.49 17.26
CA GLU A 73 -1.72 8.20 17.04
C GLU A 73 -1.10 7.82 15.70
N ARG A 74 -0.58 8.83 15.00
CA ARG A 74 0.13 8.66 13.75
C ARG A 74 1.59 8.29 14.02
N LEU A 75 2.02 7.12 13.55
CA LEU A 75 3.42 6.69 13.60
C LEU A 75 4.05 6.88 12.23
N LEU A 76 4.76 7.97 12.03
CA LEU A 76 5.50 8.20 10.79
C LEU A 76 6.76 7.34 10.74
N SER A 77 7.01 6.73 9.59
CA SER A 77 8.28 6.08 9.35
C SER A 77 9.37 7.12 9.08
N THR A 78 10.24 7.33 10.04
CA THR A 78 11.48 8.08 9.87
C THR A 78 12.63 7.11 9.61
N ASP A 79 13.64 7.53 8.85
CA ASP A 79 14.80 6.69 8.50
C ASP A 79 14.36 5.36 7.86
N THR A 80 13.37 5.44 6.98
CA THR A 80 12.68 4.28 6.40
C THR A 80 13.63 3.31 5.73
N LEU A 81 14.54 3.81 4.90
CA LEU A 81 15.54 2.99 4.22
C LEU A 81 16.40 2.21 5.22
N TYR A 82 16.94 2.89 6.23
CA TYR A 82 17.75 2.25 7.26
C TYR A 82 16.97 1.16 8.01
N LYS A 83 15.70 1.40 8.31
CA LYS A 83 14.84 0.43 8.99
C LYS A 83 14.54 -0.78 8.10
N ILE A 84 14.36 -0.58 6.79
CA ILE A 84 14.20 -1.67 5.81
C ILE A 84 15.47 -2.52 5.78
N GLU A 85 16.64 -1.91 5.58
CA GLU A 85 17.94 -2.61 5.52
C GLU A 85 18.27 -3.37 6.80
N ASN A 86 17.82 -2.90 7.95
CA ASN A 86 17.99 -3.57 9.25
C ASN A 86 16.81 -4.48 9.65
N ARG A 87 15.89 -4.76 8.74
CA ARG A 87 14.76 -5.67 8.98
C ARG A 87 13.94 -5.30 10.23
N PHE A 88 13.73 -4.01 10.43
CA PHE A 88 12.96 -3.50 11.57
C PHE A 88 11.47 -3.86 11.47
N TYR A 89 10.94 -3.95 10.23
CA TYR A 89 9.55 -4.27 10.00
C TYR A 89 9.35 -5.79 9.82
N ASP A 90 8.28 -6.32 10.38
CA ASP A 90 7.89 -7.71 10.20
C ASP A 90 7.13 -7.91 8.87
N LYS A 91 6.45 -6.85 8.39
CA LYS A 91 5.70 -6.83 7.13
C LYS A 91 5.85 -5.50 6.43
N ILE A 92 5.81 -5.56 5.10
CA ILE A 92 5.74 -4.40 4.22
C ILE A 92 4.42 -4.46 3.45
N ILE A 93 3.63 -3.40 3.52
CA ILE A 93 2.35 -3.31 2.80
C ILE A 93 2.38 -2.12 1.85
N TYR A 94 2.24 -2.40 0.57
CA TYR A 94 2.00 -1.41 -0.46
C TYR A 94 0.50 -1.19 -0.59
N GLY A 95 0.00 -0.12 0.03
CA GLY A 95 -1.43 0.19 0.08
C GLY A 95 -2.01 0.58 -1.28
N ASN A 96 -1.17 1.09 -2.16
CA ASN A 96 -1.50 1.51 -3.52
C ASN A 96 -0.42 1.02 -4.49
N ALA A 97 -0.27 -0.29 -4.60
CA ALA A 97 0.82 -0.92 -5.36
C ALA A 97 0.90 -0.46 -6.83
N TRP A 98 -0.24 -0.14 -7.43
CA TRP A 98 -0.31 0.36 -8.82
C TRP A 98 0.23 1.79 -9.00
N SER A 99 0.42 2.53 -7.92
CA SER A 99 0.83 3.94 -7.98
C SER A 99 2.21 4.21 -7.43
N SER A 100 2.67 3.41 -6.48
CA SER A 100 3.97 3.58 -5.84
C SER A 100 4.54 2.25 -5.38
N LEU A 101 5.80 2.04 -5.70
CA LEU A 101 6.65 0.95 -5.22
C LEU A 101 7.91 1.54 -4.57
N GLU A 102 7.73 2.54 -3.74
CA GLU A 102 8.86 3.19 -3.07
C GLU A 102 9.67 2.18 -2.27
N TYR A 103 10.99 2.30 -2.30
CA TYR A 103 11.94 1.35 -1.69
C TYR A 103 11.84 -0.08 -2.21
N TRP A 104 11.29 -0.31 -3.42
CA TRP A 104 11.11 -1.67 -3.92
C TRP A 104 12.42 -2.45 -4.04
N ASP A 105 13.49 -1.82 -4.51
CA ASP A 105 14.78 -2.49 -4.70
C ASP A 105 15.32 -3.06 -3.39
N GLU A 106 15.18 -2.31 -2.30
CA GLU A 106 15.60 -2.73 -0.97
C GLU A 106 14.61 -3.73 -0.37
N VAL A 107 13.32 -3.46 -0.46
CA VAL A 107 12.27 -4.35 0.06
C VAL A 107 12.34 -5.70 -0.63
N GLY A 108 12.40 -5.75 -1.96
CA GLY A 108 12.49 -6.99 -2.72
C GLY A 108 13.77 -7.77 -2.46
N THR A 109 14.81 -7.11 -1.96
CA THR A 109 16.08 -7.74 -1.56
C THR A 109 16.04 -8.28 -0.14
N MET A 110 15.41 -7.54 0.76
CA MET A 110 15.48 -7.80 2.20
C MET A 110 14.32 -8.61 2.75
N TYR A 111 13.18 -8.67 2.06
CA TYR A 111 11.94 -9.30 2.55
C TYR A 111 11.50 -10.44 1.64
N ASP A 112 10.95 -11.50 2.25
CA ASP A 112 10.41 -12.64 1.54
C ASP A 112 8.99 -12.37 1.02
N GLU A 113 8.53 -13.17 0.05
CA GLU A 113 7.19 -13.07 -0.52
C GLU A 113 6.04 -13.16 0.51
N ASN A 114 6.28 -13.81 1.64
CA ASN A 114 5.30 -13.91 2.72
C ASN A 114 5.29 -12.68 3.63
N GLU A 115 6.26 -11.79 3.50
CA GLU A 115 6.41 -10.58 4.29
C GLU A 115 5.96 -9.33 3.53
N ILE A 116 5.78 -9.43 2.20
CA ILE A 116 5.36 -8.36 1.32
C ILE A 116 3.88 -8.54 0.95
N ILE A 117 3.12 -7.47 1.05
CA ILE A 117 1.69 -7.44 0.72
C ILE A 117 1.42 -6.30 -0.24
N PHE A 118 0.73 -6.60 -1.33
CA PHE A 118 0.28 -5.63 -2.31
C PHE A 118 -1.24 -5.51 -2.27
N LEU A 119 -1.73 -4.28 -2.13
CA LEU A 119 -3.15 -3.96 -2.23
C LEU A 119 -3.40 -3.22 -3.54
N ASP A 120 -4.31 -3.76 -4.34
CA ASP A 120 -4.73 -3.19 -5.61
C ASP A 120 -6.22 -2.85 -5.58
N GLY A 121 -6.51 -1.58 -5.33
CA GLY A 121 -7.85 -1.03 -5.31
C GLY A 121 -8.35 -0.55 -6.68
N THR A 122 -7.63 -0.81 -7.76
CA THR A 122 -8.06 -0.39 -9.11
C THR A 122 -9.26 -1.20 -9.60
N ASP A 123 -10.07 -0.57 -10.44
CA ASP A 123 -11.22 -1.20 -11.12
C ASP A 123 -10.81 -1.98 -12.40
N SER A 124 -9.50 -2.18 -12.60
CA SER A 124 -9.03 -2.89 -13.78
C SER A 124 -9.21 -4.40 -13.64
N ASP A 125 -9.52 -5.08 -14.73
CA ASP A 125 -9.68 -6.55 -14.77
C ASP A 125 -8.34 -7.30 -14.69
N PHE A 126 -7.23 -6.59 -14.67
CA PHE A 126 -5.90 -7.18 -14.74
C PHE A 126 -5.14 -7.00 -13.42
N GLU A 127 -4.37 -8.01 -13.06
CA GLU A 127 -3.39 -7.92 -12.00
C GLU A 127 -2.34 -6.86 -12.32
N PHE A 128 -1.93 -6.11 -11.30
CA PHE A 128 -0.92 -5.09 -11.43
C PHE A 128 0.40 -5.68 -11.96
N GLN A 129 0.94 -5.05 -12.98
CA GLN A 129 2.25 -5.33 -13.52
C GLN A 129 3.19 -4.17 -13.19
N TYR A 130 4.44 -4.47 -12.90
CA TYR A 130 5.43 -3.44 -12.63
C TYR A 130 5.68 -2.59 -13.88
N ARG A 131 5.30 -1.32 -13.79
CA ARG A 131 5.51 -0.33 -14.85
C ARG A 131 6.00 0.98 -14.25
N ASP A 132 6.86 1.69 -14.98
CA ASP A 132 7.27 3.03 -14.62
C ASP A 132 6.12 4.04 -14.79
N ASN A 133 6.35 5.28 -14.37
CA ASN A 133 5.37 6.36 -14.52
C ASN A 133 5.00 6.69 -15.99
N ASN A 134 5.76 6.17 -16.95
CA ASN A 134 5.49 6.32 -18.39
C ASN A 134 4.80 5.09 -18.99
N GLY A 135 4.49 4.08 -18.16
CA GLY A 135 3.86 2.84 -18.58
C GLY A 135 4.81 1.82 -19.21
N ASN A 136 6.12 2.04 -19.15
CA ASN A 136 7.10 1.06 -19.63
C ASN A 136 7.26 -0.06 -18.61
N GLU A 137 7.52 -1.25 -19.10
CA GLU A 137 7.83 -2.41 -18.28
C GLU A 137 9.11 -2.18 -17.49
N ILE A 138 9.06 -2.39 -16.17
CA ILE A 138 10.23 -2.28 -15.30
C ILE A 138 10.83 -3.68 -15.11
N GLU A 139 12.15 -3.77 -15.25
CA GLU A 139 12.88 -4.97 -14.84
C GLU A 139 12.86 -5.06 -13.31
N VAL A 140 12.19 -6.07 -12.77
CA VAL A 140 12.14 -6.30 -11.33
C VAL A 140 13.20 -7.29 -10.92
N VAL A 141 14.05 -6.88 -9.98
CA VAL A 141 15.09 -7.74 -9.41
C VAL A 141 14.63 -8.20 -8.04
N LYS A 142 14.41 -9.50 -7.89
CA LYS A 142 14.19 -10.10 -6.58
C LYS A 142 15.45 -10.81 -6.12
N CYS A 143 15.99 -10.39 -4.98
CA CYS A 143 17.05 -11.12 -4.30
C CYS A 143 16.43 -12.13 -3.33
N THR A 144 16.64 -13.41 -3.59
CA THR A 144 16.54 -14.41 -2.52
C THR A 144 17.92 -14.57 -1.90
N SER A 145 17.98 -15.01 -0.64
CA SER A 145 19.19 -15.08 0.19
C SER A 145 20.43 -15.74 -0.46
N THR A 146 20.32 -16.28 -1.64
CA THR A 146 21.41 -16.95 -2.37
C THR A 146 21.48 -16.61 -3.87
N THR A 147 20.50 -15.97 -4.47
CA THR A 147 20.49 -15.76 -5.92
C THR A 147 19.70 -14.53 -6.33
N LEU A 148 20.38 -13.61 -7.00
CA LEU A 148 19.75 -12.48 -7.67
C LEU A 148 18.94 -13.03 -8.85
N ARG A 149 17.62 -12.95 -8.80
CA ARG A 149 16.76 -13.28 -9.95
C ARG A 149 16.31 -11.99 -10.62
N LYS A 150 16.79 -11.77 -11.84
CA LYS A 150 16.21 -10.78 -12.74
C LYS A 150 15.01 -11.40 -13.43
N THR A 151 13.86 -10.78 -13.27
CA THR A 151 12.67 -11.12 -14.06
C THR A 151 12.28 -9.90 -14.87
N THR A 152 12.12 -10.07 -16.17
CA THR A 152 11.68 -9.03 -17.11
C THR A 152 10.19 -8.94 -17.15
N LEU A 153 9.41 -9.04 -16.34
CA LEU A 153 7.97 -8.91 -16.14
C LEU A 153 7.52 -9.86 -15.03
N GLY A 154 7.20 -9.32 -13.90
CA GLY A 154 6.57 -10.07 -12.84
C GLY A 154 5.18 -9.52 -12.59
N TYR A 155 4.27 -10.39 -12.27
CA TYR A 155 3.04 -10.01 -11.61
C TYR A 155 3.35 -9.73 -10.14
N ALA A 156 2.57 -8.85 -9.50
CA ALA A 156 2.77 -8.54 -8.08
C ALA A 156 2.71 -9.81 -7.21
N SER A 157 1.88 -10.78 -7.58
CA SER A 157 1.76 -12.09 -6.92
C SER A 157 3.04 -12.95 -6.95
N ASP A 158 3.97 -12.68 -7.86
CA ASP A 158 5.25 -13.39 -7.93
C ASP A 158 6.21 -12.94 -6.81
N PHE A 159 5.95 -11.80 -6.20
CA PHE A 159 6.86 -11.14 -5.26
C PHE A 159 6.28 -10.93 -3.85
N GLY A 160 4.99 -11.17 -3.68
CA GLY A 160 4.31 -10.97 -2.40
C GLY A 160 2.87 -11.48 -2.42
N LYS A 161 2.17 -11.29 -1.32
CA LYS A 161 0.74 -11.58 -1.25
C LYS A 161 -0.03 -10.45 -1.92
N TYR A 162 -0.76 -10.78 -2.97
CA TYR A 162 -1.51 -9.82 -3.76
C TYR A 162 -3.00 -9.89 -3.44
N PHE A 163 -3.59 -8.74 -3.11
CA PHE A 163 -5.01 -8.60 -2.83
C PHE A 163 -5.61 -7.57 -3.77
N LYS A 164 -6.62 -7.97 -4.50
CA LYS A 164 -7.37 -7.12 -5.42
C LYS A 164 -8.79 -6.91 -4.92
N ARG A 165 -9.28 -5.66 -5.00
CA ARG A 165 -10.64 -5.30 -4.60
C ARG A 165 -11.69 -6.03 -5.44
N GLU A 166 -11.45 -6.15 -6.74
CA GLU A 166 -12.39 -6.76 -7.68
C GLU A 166 -11.80 -8.03 -8.30
N ILE A 167 -12.62 -9.06 -8.39
CA ILE A 167 -12.22 -10.30 -9.06
C ILE A 167 -12.47 -10.11 -10.55
N PRO A 168 -11.46 -10.30 -11.43
CA PRO A 168 -11.63 -10.18 -12.87
C PRO A 168 -12.74 -11.11 -13.39
N GLN A 169 -13.65 -10.59 -14.18
CA GLN A 169 -14.75 -11.39 -14.79
C GLN A 169 -14.22 -12.51 -15.71
N VAL A 170 -13.01 -12.39 -16.19
CA VAL A 170 -12.39 -13.36 -17.10
C VAL A 170 -12.24 -14.74 -16.48
N HIS A 171 -12.15 -14.85 -15.15
CA HIS A 171 -12.03 -16.14 -14.49
C HIS A 171 -13.36 -16.89 -14.33
N TYR A 172 -14.49 -16.25 -14.53
CA TYR A 172 -15.80 -16.92 -14.48
C TYR A 172 -16.22 -17.59 -15.79
N GLY A 173 -15.58 -17.26 -16.92
CA GLY A 173 -15.89 -17.83 -18.23
C GLY A 173 -15.26 -19.19 -18.53
N SER A 174 -14.36 -19.67 -17.71
CA SER A 174 -13.64 -20.96 -17.94
C SER A 174 -14.12 -22.11 -17.06
N ILE A 175 -15.12 -21.88 -16.21
CA ILE A 175 -15.81 -22.99 -15.49
C ILE A 175 -17.04 -23.34 -16.31
N SER A 176 -16.82 -24.05 -17.42
CA SER A 176 -17.91 -24.83 -18.04
C SER A 176 -18.20 -26.06 -17.20
N PRO A 177 -19.48 -26.41 -17.01
CA PRO A 177 -19.88 -27.58 -16.21
C PRO A 177 -19.42 -28.90 -16.80
#